data_8f8a8eea850d73b70770910e6c64b7a5
#
_entry.id   8f8a8eea850d73b70770910e6c64b7a5
#
_cell.length_a   1.000
_cell.length_b   1.000
_cell.length_c   1.000
_cell.angle_alpha   90.00
_cell.angle_beta   90.00
_cell.angle_gamma   90.00
#
_symmetry.space_group_name_H-M   'P 1'
#
loop_
_entity.id
_entity.type
_entity.pdbx_description
1 polymer ?
#
loop_
_entity_poly.entity_id
_entity_poly.type
_entity_poly.pdbx_seq_one_letter_code
_entity_poly.pdbx_strand_id
1 'polypeptide(L)'
;MLGKMVRNPMDLEFHRIKRLPPYVFEEVNRLKARARAAGEDIIDFGMGNPDMPTPPHIVEKMVEAAQNPRTHRYSTSRGIPGLRKAIAAYYGRRFGVDIDPDGETIVTLGSKEGLANLAMAITTPGDTILVPNPSYPIHPYGFIIAGAVVRHVPIGPGVNFLQALERAVRHCVPAPVALVVSFPANH
;
A
#
# COMPACT_ATOMS: atom_id res chain seq x y z
N MET A 1 -28.49 -42.41 -2.53
CA MET A 1 -27.11 -42.30 -3.05
C MET A 1 -26.73 -40.82 -3.06
N LEU A 2 -26.05 -40.35 -2.03
CA LEU A 2 -25.48 -39.02 -1.98
C LEU A 2 -24.10 -39.07 -2.62
N GLY A 3 -24.04 -38.67 -3.90
CA GLY A 3 -22.76 -38.52 -4.59
C GLY A 3 -21.94 -37.47 -3.89
N LYS A 4 -20.83 -37.84 -3.26
CA LYS A 4 -19.81 -36.89 -2.80
C LYS A 4 -19.31 -36.13 -4.02
N MET A 5 -19.73 -34.85 -4.14
CA MET A 5 -19.04 -33.90 -5.01
C MET A 5 -17.62 -33.76 -4.46
N VAL A 6 -16.69 -34.52 -4.97
CA VAL A 6 -15.27 -34.28 -4.78
C VAL A 6 -14.97 -32.99 -5.53
N ARG A 7 -14.93 -31.84 -4.82
CA ARG A 7 -14.43 -30.62 -5.40
C ARG A 7 -12.98 -30.88 -5.81
N ASN A 8 -12.68 -30.63 -7.08
CA ASN A 8 -11.32 -30.66 -7.55
C ASN A 8 -10.50 -29.69 -6.68
N PRO A 9 -9.37 -30.09 -6.07
CA PRO A 9 -8.53 -29.20 -5.27
C PRO A 9 -8.11 -27.92 -6.00
N MET A 10 -8.21 -27.88 -7.32
CA MET A 10 -7.91 -26.73 -8.17
C MET A 10 -9.08 -25.72 -8.31
N ASP A 11 -10.27 -26.05 -7.80
CA ASP A 11 -11.45 -25.16 -7.83
C ASP A 11 -11.63 -24.34 -6.53
N LEU A 12 -10.56 -24.10 -5.80
CA LEU A 12 -10.59 -23.23 -4.63
C LEU A 12 -10.80 -21.78 -5.04
N GLU A 13 -11.99 -21.29 -4.85
CA GLU A 13 -12.33 -19.90 -5.08
C GLU A 13 -12.01 -19.03 -3.87
N PHE A 14 -11.05 -18.13 -4.03
CA PHE A 14 -10.70 -17.14 -3.01
C PHE A 14 -11.46 -15.85 -3.27
N HIS A 15 -12.64 -15.69 -2.71
CA HIS A 15 -13.53 -14.56 -2.98
C HIS A 15 -12.91 -13.17 -2.80
N ARG A 16 -12.01 -13.01 -1.83
CA ARG A 16 -11.31 -11.73 -1.62
C ARG A 16 -10.34 -11.42 -2.75
N ILE A 17 -9.64 -12.44 -3.26
CA ILE A 17 -8.69 -12.27 -4.37
C ILE A 17 -9.42 -12.00 -5.67
N LYS A 18 -10.57 -12.66 -5.92
CA LYS A 18 -11.41 -12.42 -7.11
C LYS A 18 -11.95 -10.98 -7.21
N ARG A 19 -12.00 -10.26 -6.11
CA ARG A 19 -12.45 -8.85 -6.08
C ARG A 19 -11.35 -7.87 -6.47
N LEU A 20 -10.09 -8.32 -6.50
CA LEU A 20 -8.98 -7.46 -6.90
C LEU A 20 -9.01 -7.26 -8.41
N PRO A 21 -8.88 -6.01 -8.89
CA PRO A 21 -8.66 -5.77 -10.31
C PRO A 21 -7.30 -6.33 -10.73
N PRO A 22 -7.08 -6.58 -12.05
CA PRO A 22 -5.79 -6.99 -12.56
C PRO A 22 -4.67 -6.04 -12.11
N TYR A 23 -3.52 -6.61 -11.75
CA TYR A 23 -2.38 -5.80 -11.33
C TYR A 23 -1.68 -5.21 -12.55
N VAL A 24 -1.87 -3.91 -12.76
CA VAL A 24 -1.45 -3.18 -13.97
C VAL A 24 0.04 -3.38 -14.29
N PHE A 25 0.92 -3.37 -13.29
CA PHE A 25 2.36 -3.55 -13.51
C PHE A 25 2.71 -4.94 -14.06
N GLU A 26 1.98 -5.98 -13.70
CA GLU A 26 2.16 -7.33 -14.27
C GLU A 26 1.77 -7.35 -15.74
N GLU A 27 0.65 -6.74 -16.09
CA GLU A 27 0.20 -6.63 -17.49
C GLU A 27 1.21 -5.86 -18.35
N VAL A 28 1.70 -4.72 -17.85
CA VAL A 28 2.73 -3.92 -18.55
C VAL A 28 4.03 -4.73 -18.70
N ASN A 29 4.49 -5.43 -17.67
CA ASN A 29 5.68 -6.26 -17.75
C ASN A 29 5.52 -7.41 -18.75
N ARG A 30 4.34 -8.02 -18.82
CA ARG A 30 4.03 -9.06 -19.80
C ARG A 30 4.04 -8.54 -21.22
N LEU A 31 3.48 -7.35 -21.45
CA LEU A 31 3.51 -6.68 -22.78
C LEU A 31 4.94 -6.36 -23.20
N LYS A 32 5.74 -5.78 -22.28
CA LYS A 32 7.17 -5.50 -22.55
C LYS A 32 7.96 -6.76 -22.89
N ALA A 33 7.74 -7.84 -22.14
CA ALA A 33 8.43 -9.10 -22.40
C ALA A 33 8.09 -9.67 -23.80
N ARG A 34 6.82 -9.60 -24.20
CA ARG A 34 6.38 -10.04 -25.53
C ARG A 34 7.00 -9.21 -26.65
N ALA A 35 6.98 -7.90 -26.52
CA ALA A 35 7.51 -7.00 -27.53
C ALA A 35 9.05 -7.17 -27.68
N ARG A 36 9.79 -7.30 -26.56
CA ARG A 36 11.22 -7.61 -26.60
C ARG A 36 11.50 -8.97 -27.26
N ALA A 37 10.69 -9.98 -27.00
CA ALA A 37 10.80 -11.29 -27.65
C ALA A 37 10.53 -11.23 -29.17
N ALA A 38 9.73 -10.27 -29.61
CA ALA A 38 9.48 -9.98 -31.04
C ALA A 38 10.58 -9.14 -31.69
N GLY A 39 11.62 -8.74 -30.94
CA GLY A 39 12.74 -7.93 -31.47
C GLY A 39 12.45 -6.43 -31.50
N GLU A 40 11.38 -5.96 -30.85
CA GLU A 40 11.08 -4.54 -30.80
C GLU A 40 12.03 -3.80 -29.85
N ASP A 41 12.51 -2.62 -30.28
CA ASP A 41 13.28 -1.69 -29.42
C ASP A 41 12.28 -0.88 -28.56
N ILE A 42 12.29 -1.18 -27.25
CA ILE A 42 11.32 -0.58 -26.30
C ILE A 42 12.03 0.43 -25.41
N ILE A 43 11.52 1.66 -25.41
CA ILE A 43 11.84 2.67 -24.42
C ILE A 43 10.87 2.55 -23.25
N ASP A 44 11.36 2.14 -22.09
CA ASP A 44 10.54 1.80 -20.93
C ASP A 44 10.44 2.97 -19.94
N PHE A 45 9.31 3.64 -19.93
CA PHE A 45 8.93 4.62 -18.91
C PHE A 45 7.86 4.10 -17.92
N GLY A 46 7.58 2.80 -17.95
CA GLY A 46 6.47 2.20 -17.19
C GLY A 46 6.76 1.95 -15.71
N MET A 47 8.03 2.05 -15.28
CA MET A 47 8.39 1.80 -13.89
C MET A 47 9.43 2.80 -13.40
N GLY A 48 9.05 3.63 -12.42
CA GLY A 48 9.94 4.58 -11.77
C GLY A 48 10.79 3.94 -10.67
N ASN A 49 11.69 3.02 -11.04
CA ASN A 49 12.67 2.52 -10.08
C ASN A 49 13.72 3.59 -9.78
N PRO A 50 14.15 3.72 -8.51
CA PRO A 50 15.30 4.54 -8.20
C PRO A 50 16.54 4.09 -9.01
N ASP A 51 17.18 5.01 -9.70
CA ASP A 51 18.40 4.78 -10.51
C ASP A 51 19.69 5.17 -9.77
N MET A 52 19.56 5.92 -8.67
CA MET A 52 20.67 6.29 -7.82
C MET A 52 20.93 5.23 -6.74
N PRO A 53 22.22 4.96 -6.44
CA PRO A 53 22.56 4.02 -5.38
C PRO A 53 22.13 4.56 -4.00
N THR A 54 21.93 3.65 -3.05
CA THR A 54 21.73 4.02 -1.66
C THR A 54 22.93 4.83 -1.14
N PRO A 55 22.73 5.95 -0.42
CA PRO A 55 23.82 6.75 0.11
C PRO A 55 24.81 5.93 0.95
N PRO A 56 26.13 6.12 0.79
CA PRO A 56 27.15 5.29 1.44
C PRO A 56 27.00 5.16 2.95
N HIS A 57 26.68 6.25 3.65
CA HIS A 57 26.49 6.25 5.11
C HIS A 57 25.34 5.32 5.59
N ILE A 58 24.33 5.09 4.73
CA ILE A 58 23.24 4.15 5.04
C ILE A 58 23.75 2.71 4.85
N VAL A 59 24.47 2.46 3.78
CA VAL A 59 25.09 1.15 3.49
C VAL A 59 26.07 0.76 4.60
N GLU A 60 26.95 1.67 4.99
CA GLU A 60 27.93 1.47 6.07
C GLU A 60 27.24 1.12 7.39
N LYS A 61 26.17 1.84 7.72
CA LYS A 61 25.41 1.57 8.95
C LYS A 61 24.67 0.23 8.91
N MET A 62 24.22 -0.19 7.75
CA MET A 62 23.62 -1.50 7.55
C MET A 62 24.66 -2.61 7.72
N VAL A 63 25.85 -2.45 7.17
CA VAL A 63 26.98 -3.40 7.31
C VAL A 63 27.39 -3.51 8.77
N GLU A 64 27.58 -2.38 9.47
CA GLU A 64 27.89 -2.35 10.92
C GLU A 64 26.84 -3.13 11.72
N ALA A 65 25.56 -2.88 11.44
CA ALA A 65 24.47 -3.57 12.13
C ALA A 65 24.47 -5.08 11.82
N ALA A 66 24.69 -5.47 10.57
CA ALA A 66 24.74 -6.87 10.14
C ALA A 66 25.93 -7.64 10.75
N GLN A 67 27.04 -6.99 11.03
CA GLN A 67 28.20 -7.58 11.68
C GLN A 67 28.06 -7.68 13.22
N ASN A 68 27.09 -7.03 13.79
CA ASN A 68 26.87 -7.05 15.25
C ASN A 68 25.94 -8.20 15.66
N PRO A 69 26.42 -9.26 16.34
CA PRO A 69 25.58 -10.39 16.74
C PRO A 69 24.39 -10.03 17.65
N ARG A 70 24.44 -8.89 18.31
CA ARG A 70 23.35 -8.41 19.17
C ARG A 70 22.10 -7.99 18.39
N THR A 71 22.25 -7.70 17.10
CA THR A 71 21.14 -7.31 16.20
C THR A 71 20.47 -8.52 15.53
N HIS A 72 21.04 -9.74 15.67
CA HIS A 72 20.51 -10.98 15.07
C HIS A 72 19.41 -11.62 15.93
N ARG A 73 18.45 -10.85 16.36
CA ARG A 73 17.36 -11.30 17.22
C ARG A 73 16.00 -10.97 16.58
N TYR A 74 14.94 -11.53 17.14
CA TYR A 74 13.60 -11.12 16.77
C TYR A 74 13.42 -9.62 16.97
N SER A 75 12.80 -8.97 16.00
CA SER A 75 12.44 -7.57 16.11
C SER A 75 11.35 -7.37 17.17
N THR A 76 11.34 -6.22 17.82
CA THR A 76 10.22 -5.82 18.67
C THR A 76 9.01 -5.51 17.80
N SER A 77 7.81 -5.92 18.22
CA SER A 77 6.56 -5.78 17.46
C SER A 77 6.25 -4.35 16.99
N ARG A 78 6.70 -3.34 17.73
CA ARG A 78 6.50 -1.92 17.43
C ARG A 78 7.71 -1.25 16.79
N GLY A 79 8.80 -2.00 16.57
CA GLY A 79 10.09 -1.46 16.16
C GLY A 79 10.94 -1.00 17.34
N ILE A 80 12.26 -0.91 17.13
CA ILE A 80 13.21 -0.52 18.17
C ILE A 80 12.97 0.92 18.64
N PRO A 81 13.12 1.20 19.95
CA PRO A 81 12.87 2.55 20.50
C PRO A 81 13.68 3.66 19.83
N GLY A 82 14.94 3.36 19.45
CA GLY A 82 15.80 4.31 18.75
C GLY A 82 15.22 4.78 17.41
N LEU A 83 14.64 3.87 16.63
CA LEU A 83 14.03 4.22 15.36
C LEU A 83 12.74 5.03 15.54
N ARG A 84 11.88 4.66 16.50
CA ARG A 84 10.66 5.41 16.82
C ARG A 84 10.95 6.84 17.27
N LYS A 85 11.95 7.02 18.14
CA LYS A 85 12.44 8.36 18.55
C LYS A 85 12.99 9.16 17.36
N ALA A 86 13.71 8.50 16.46
CA ALA A 86 14.24 9.15 15.26
C ALA A 86 13.11 9.59 14.32
N ILE A 87 12.03 8.80 14.18
CA ILE A 87 10.83 9.17 13.42
C ILE A 87 10.18 10.41 14.04
N ALA A 88 9.91 10.40 15.34
CA ALA A 88 9.33 11.55 16.04
C ALA A 88 10.18 12.82 15.87
N ALA A 89 11.49 12.71 16.06
CA ALA A 89 12.41 13.82 15.86
C ALA A 89 12.45 14.32 14.40
N TYR A 90 12.31 13.43 13.43
CA TYR A 90 12.21 13.81 12.00
C TYR A 90 10.95 14.63 11.75
N TYR A 91 9.79 14.18 12.23
CA TYR A 91 8.52 14.90 12.07
C TYR A 91 8.55 16.26 12.75
N GLY A 92 9.12 16.36 13.95
CA GLY A 92 9.33 17.64 14.64
C GLY A 92 10.16 18.61 13.80
N ARG A 93 11.32 18.17 13.30
CA ARG A 93 12.22 19.03 12.50
C ARG A 93 11.65 19.40 11.13
N ARG A 94 10.99 18.46 10.45
CA ARG A 94 10.60 18.64 9.05
C ARG A 94 9.23 19.28 8.89
N PHE A 95 8.32 18.99 9.78
CA PHE A 95 6.91 19.36 9.67
C PHE A 95 6.37 20.17 10.86
N GLY A 96 7.15 20.34 11.93
CA GLY A 96 6.67 20.98 13.16
C GLY A 96 5.61 20.18 13.90
N VAL A 97 5.56 18.86 13.68
CA VAL A 97 4.58 17.96 14.31
C VAL A 97 5.24 17.23 15.46
N ASP A 98 4.67 17.34 16.64
CA ASP A 98 5.07 16.60 17.82
C ASP A 98 4.37 15.24 17.83
N ILE A 99 5.14 14.16 17.89
CA ILE A 99 4.66 12.77 17.86
C ILE A 99 5.22 12.03 19.07
N ASP A 100 4.37 11.37 19.83
CA ASP A 100 4.81 10.45 20.88
C ASP A 100 5.44 9.18 20.24
N PRO A 101 6.75 8.94 20.45
CA PRO A 101 7.40 7.75 19.90
C PRO A 101 6.87 6.43 20.46
N ASP A 102 6.19 6.45 21.62
CA ASP A 102 5.67 5.25 22.26
C ASP A 102 4.18 5.03 22.03
N GLY A 103 3.38 6.07 21.87
CA GLY A 103 1.93 5.99 21.64
C GLY A 103 1.52 6.07 20.18
N GLU A 104 2.24 6.86 19.36
CA GLU A 104 1.80 7.28 18.02
C GLU A 104 2.74 6.79 16.90
N THR A 105 3.70 5.89 17.21
CA THR A 105 4.66 5.41 16.22
C THR A 105 4.75 3.89 16.20
N ILE A 106 4.67 3.32 15.02
CA ILE A 106 4.93 1.90 14.76
C ILE A 106 5.83 1.76 13.54
N VAL A 107 6.76 0.81 13.58
CA VAL A 107 7.65 0.47 12.46
C VAL A 107 7.08 -0.73 11.71
N THR A 108 7.01 -0.62 10.40
CA THR A 108 6.57 -1.70 9.50
C THR A 108 7.63 -1.99 8.45
N LEU A 109 7.56 -3.16 7.83
CA LEU A 109 8.45 -3.54 6.71
C LEU A 109 7.97 -2.91 5.40
N GLY A 110 8.04 -1.59 5.36
CA GLY A 110 7.54 -0.76 4.27
C GLY A 110 6.11 -0.27 4.47
N SER A 111 5.78 0.82 3.79
CA SER A 111 4.47 1.49 3.90
C SER A 111 3.30 0.64 3.39
N LYS A 112 3.54 -0.25 2.44
CA LYS A 112 2.50 -1.16 1.92
C LYS A 112 2.00 -2.12 2.99
N GLU A 113 2.91 -2.74 3.75
CA GLU A 113 2.57 -3.59 4.88
C GLU A 113 1.82 -2.79 5.95
N GLY A 114 2.33 -1.60 6.29
CA GLY A 114 1.70 -0.72 7.26
C GLY A 114 0.25 -0.39 6.88
N LEU A 115 0.01 -0.01 5.62
CA LEU A 115 -1.34 0.33 5.16
C LEU A 115 -2.26 -0.90 5.10
N ALA A 116 -1.76 -2.06 4.66
CA ALA A 116 -2.56 -3.28 4.61
C ALA A 116 -2.97 -3.74 6.03
N ASN A 117 -2.04 -3.70 6.98
CA ASN A 117 -2.33 -4.03 8.38
C ASN A 117 -3.27 -3.00 9.02
N LEU A 118 -3.09 -1.72 8.73
CA LEU A 118 -4.01 -0.67 9.17
C LEU A 118 -5.42 -0.90 8.63
N ALA A 119 -5.56 -1.22 7.34
CA ALA A 119 -6.85 -1.52 6.74
C ALA A 119 -7.56 -2.66 7.47
N MET A 120 -6.85 -3.75 7.78
CA MET A 120 -7.41 -4.86 8.56
C MET A 120 -7.79 -4.47 9.99
N ALA A 121 -7.05 -3.55 10.60
CA ALA A 121 -7.27 -3.14 11.99
C ALA A 121 -8.46 -2.19 12.15
N ILE A 122 -8.74 -1.32 11.16
CA ILE A 122 -9.73 -0.24 11.29
C ILE A 122 -11.03 -0.50 10.53
N THR A 123 -11.13 -1.60 9.75
CA THR A 123 -12.34 -1.90 8.97
C THR A 123 -12.89 -3.29 9.26
N THR A 124 -14.20 -3.42 9.08
CA THR A 124 -14.92 -4.69 9.06
C THR A 124 -15.43 -5.00 7.64
N PRO A 125 -15.75 -6.27 7.33
CA PRO A 125 -16.36 -6.61 6.06
C PRO A 125 -17.66 -5.83 5.82
N GLY A 126 -17.72 -5.13 4.68
CA GLY A 126 -18.85 -4.30 4.30
C GLY A 126 -18.71 -2.81 4.60
N ASP A 127 -17.74 -2.39 5.42
CA ASP A 127 -17.43 -0.98 5.60
C ASP A 127 -17.05 -0.31 4.27
N THR A 128 -17.43 0.95 4.12
CA THR A 128 -17.12 1.71 2.90
C THR A 128 -15.93 2.63 3.13
N ILE A 129 -14.99 2.58 2.20
CA ILE A 129 -13.79 3.42 2.17
C ILE A 129 -13.79 4.27 0.90
N LEU A 130 -13.51 5.55 1.03
CA LEU A 130 -13.29 6.45 -0.10
C LEU A 130 -11.82 6.45 -0.50
N VAL A 131 -11.57 6.28 -1.80
CA VAL A 131 -10.22 6.29 -2.38
C VAL A 131 -10.23 7.12 -3.65
N PRO A 132 -9.31 8.08 -3.84
CA PRO A 132 -9.17 8.78 -5.10
C PRO A 132 -8.92 7.82 -6.28
N ASN A 133 -9.37 8.19 -7.48
CA ASN A 133 -9.09 7.44 -8.69
C ASN A 133 -8.67 8.39 -9.83
N PRO A 134 -7.47 8.22 -10.41
CA PRO A 134 -6.50 7.14 -10.15
C PRO A 134 -5.82 7.24 -8.78
N SER A 135 -5.28 6.10 -8.27
CA SER A 135 -4.51 6.03 -7.06
C SER A 135 -3.53 4.84 -7.07
N TYR A 136 -2.55 4.88 -6.18
CA TYR A 136 -1.60 3.78 -6.06
C TYR A 136 -2.32 2.49 -5.61
N PRO A 137 -2.02 1.32 -6.21
CA PRO A 137 -2.80 0.10 -6.03
C PRO A 137 -3.03 -0.33 -4.58
N ILE A 138 -2.07 -0.13 -3.68
CA ILE A 138 -2.24 -0.55 -2.28
C ILE A 138 -3.37 0.21 -1.57
N HIS A 139 -3.68 1.44 -2.00
CA HIS A 139 -4.74 2.24 -1.39
C HIS A 139 -6.11 1.56 -1.48
N PRO A 140 -6.61 1.12 -2.65
CA PRO A 140 -7.82 0.32 -2.70
C PRO A 140 -7.59 -1.14 -2.30
N TYR A 141 -6.47 -1.77 -2.70
CA TYR A 141 -6.27 -3.20 -2.54
C TYR A 141 -6.18 -3.64 -1.07
N GLY A 142 -5.49 -2.87 -0.23
CA GLY A 142 -5.41 -3.16 1.20
C GLY A 142 -6.79 -3.29 1.85
N PHE A 143 -7.69 -2.37 1.53
CA PHE A 143 -9.06 -2.37 2.05
C PHE A 143 -9.95 -3.45 1.42
N ILE A 144 -9.80 -3.74 0.12
CA ILE A 144 -10.51 -4.84 -0.55
C ILE A 144 -10.13 -6.19 0.08
N ILE A 145 -8.83 -6.41 0.35
CA ILE A 145 -8.34 -7.63 1.01
C ILE A 145 -8.89 -7.73 2.44
N ALA A 146 -8.96 -6.61 3.16
CA ALA A 146 -9.58 -6.55 4.48
C ALA A 146 -11.10 -6.87 4.45
N GLY A 147 -11.74 -6.79 3.28
CA GLY A 147 -13.17 -7.09 3.10
C GLY A 147 -14.05 -5.84 2.99
N ALA A 148 -13.47 -4.66 3.02
CA ALA A 148 -14.19 -3.40 2.84
C ALA A 148 -14.65 -3.20 1.38
N VAL A 149 -15.61 -2.29 1.21
CA VAL A 149 -16.09 -1.81 -0.08
C VAL A 149 -15.38 -0.50 -0.40
N VAL A 150 -14.66 -0.46 -1.52
CA VAL A 150 -13.99 0.75 -1.99
C VAL A 150 -14.91 1.52 -2.94
N ARG A 151 -15.12 2.80 -2.65
CA ARG A 151 -15.75 3.76 -3.56
C ARG A 151 -14.74 4.78 -4.01
N HIS A 152 -14.65 4.93 -5.32
CA HIS A 152 -13.70 5.84 -5.93
C HIS A 152 -14.23 7.27 -6.00
N VAL A 153 -13.36 8.23 -5.64
CA VAL A 153 -13.59 9.67 -5.82
C VAL A 153 -12.73 10.13 -6.99
N PRO A 154 -13.31 10.67 -8.07
CA PRO A 154 -12.53 11.06 -9.23
C PRO A 154 -11.56 12.20 -8.89
N ILE A 155 -10.33 12.11 -9.44
CA ILE A 155 -9.33 13.17 -9.45
C ILE A 155 -8.74 13.31 -10.86
N GLY A 156 -8.28 14.48 -11.22
CA GLY A 156 -7.63 14.72 -12.51
C GLY A 156 -7.92 16.11 -13.07
N PRO A 157 -7.44 16.40 -14.28
CA PRO A 157 -7.68 17.69 -14.94
C PRO A 157 -9.17 17.99 -15.07
N GLY A 158 -9.57 19.19 -14.66
CA GLY A 158 -10.96 19.64 -14.73
C GLY A 158 -11.89 19.09 -13.63
N VAL A 159 -11.40 18.26 -12.71
CA VAL A 159 -12.20 17.72 -11.60
C VAL A 159 -11.97 18.57 -10.34
N ASN A 160 -13.03 19.11 -9.78
CA ASN A 160 -12.99 19.66 -8.44
C ASN A 160 -13.07 18.54 -7.40
N PHE A 161 -11.92 18.11 -6.90
CA PHE A 161 -11.83 16.98 -5.97
C PHE A 161 -12.64 17.18 -4.70
N LEU A 162 -12.62 18.38 -4.11
CA LEU A 162 -13.36 18.63 -2.86
C LEU A 162 -14.87 18.51 -3.07
N GLN A 163 -15.39 19.03 -4.18
CA GLN A 163 -16.79 18.89 -4.54
C GLN A 163 -17.18 17.43 -4.80
N ALA A 164 -16.32 16.68 -5.51
CA ALA A 164 -16.54 15.26 -5.76
C ALA A 164 -16.51 14.44 -4.45
N LEU A 165 -15.60 14.76 -3.55
CA LEU A 165 -15.50 14.15 -2.23
C LEU A 165 -16.73 14.43 -1.37
N GLU A 166 -17.14 15.69 -1.28
CA GLU A 166 -18.35 16.10 -0.54
C GLU A 166 -19.59 15.34 -1.04
N ARG A 167 -19.75 15.26 -2.35
CA ARG A 167 -20.83 14.49 -2.98
C ARG A 167 -20.75 12.99 -2.62
N ALA A 168 -19.53 12.42 -2.68
CA ALA A 168 -19.32 11.01 -2.33
C ALA A 168 -19.67 10.73 -0.87
N VAL A 169 -19.29 11.60 0.07
CA VAL A 169 -19.63 11.48 1.49
C VAL A 169 -21.13 11.57 1.72
N ARG A 170 -21.80 12.57 1.11
CA ARG A 170 -23.24 12.80 1.30
C ARG A 170 -24.12 11.68 0.76
N HIS A 171 -23.71 11.03 -0.33
CA HIS A 171 -24.53 10.04 -1.04
C HIS A 171 -24.05 8.59 -0.84
N CYS A 172 -23.08 8.37 0.02
CA CYS A 172 -22.57 7.03 0.31
C CYS A 172 -23.44 6.35 1.39
N VAL A 173 -23.97 5.19 1.04
CA VAL A 173 -24.71 4.32 1.97
C VAL A 173 -24.10 2.93 1.90
N PRO A 174 -23.62 2.38 3.01
CA PRO A 174 -23.44 3.03 4.32
C PRO A 174 -22.44 4.20 4.27
N ALA A 175 -22.46 5.06 5.28
CA ALA A 175 -21.52 6.18 5.39
C ALA A 175 -20.07 5.66 5.37
N PRO A 176 -19.13 6.37 4.71
CA PRO A 176 -17.75 5.94 4.67
C PRO A 176 -17.08 6.07 6.03
N VAL A 177 -16.29 5.07 6.43
CA VAL A 177 -15.57 5.05 7.71
C VAL A 177 -14.17 5.66 7.60
N ALA A 178 -13.62 5.71 6.38
CA ALA A 178 -12.32 6.32 6.14
C ALA A 178 -12.17 6.86 4.71
N LEU A 179 -11.25 7.79 4.55
CA LEU A 179 -10.76 8.31 3.29
C LEU A 179 -9.24 8.13 3.23
N VAL A 180 -8.75 7.53 2.16
CA VAL A 180 -7.31 7.47 1.87
C VAL A 180 -6.93 8.66 1.00
N VAL A 181 -5.96 9.46 1.45
CA VAL A 181 -5.47 10.64 0.72
C VAL A 181 -3.97 10.54 0.56
N SER A 182 -3.48 10.71 -0.67
CA SER A 182 -2.06 10.72 -1.00
C SER A 182 -1.78 11.83 -2.02
N PHE A 183 -1.20 12.94 -1.58
CA PHE A 183 -0.84 14.07 -2.42
C PHE A 183 0.54 14.63 -2.02
N PRO A 184 1.35 15.02 -3.03
CA PRO A 184 1.20 14.73 -4.46
C PRO A 184 1.28 13.23 -4.72
N ALA A 185 0.56 12.76 -5.75
CA ALA A 185 0.65 11.37 -6.21
C ALA A 185 1.88 11.19 -7.11
N ASN A 186 2.41 9.96 -7.16
CA ASN A 186 3.57 9.62 -8.00
C ASN A 186 3.21 9.40 -9.49
N HIS A 187 1.97 9.66 -9.88
CA HIS A 187 1.45 9.46 -11.24
C HIS A 187 0.47 10.56 -11.61
#